data_33183435b71739b8ebf858b7fc382ffc
#
_entry.id   33183435b71739b8ebf858b7fc382ffc
#
_cell.length_a   1.000
_cell.length_b   1.000
_cell.length_c   1.000
_cell.angle_alpha   90.00
_cell.angle_beta   90.00
_cell.angle_gamma   90.00
#
_symmetry.space_group_name_H-M   'P 1'
#
loop_
_entity.id
_entity.type
_entity.pdbx_description
1 polymer ?
#
loop_
_entity_poly.entity_id
_entity_poly.type
_entity_poly.pdbx_seq_one_letter_code
_entity_poly.pdbx_strand_id
1 'polypeptide(L)'
;MYIEDLTDEFVEDYVIPTMQAGADYEGYLLGTSFARPILAKRVVEIARAEGADAVCHGSTGKGNDQVRFELAIMHFAPDLKIIPPWREWDIQSRDEEIDYAEAHHIPLKISRETNYSK
;
A
#
# COMPACT_ATOMS: atom_id res chain seq x y z
N MET A 1 -11.63 9.69 -9.33
CA MET A 1 -11.35 8.99 -8.05
C MET A 1 -12.08 7.67 -8.06
N TYR A 2 -11.41 6.58 -7.65
CA TYR A 2 -11.98 5.25 -7.54
C TYR A 2 -12.13 4.87 -6.07
N ILE A 3 -13.29 4.35 -5.69
CA ILE A 3 -13.56 3.76 -4.38
C ILE A 3 -14.07 2.36 -4.66
N GLU A 4 -13.31 1.35 -4.25
CA GLU A 4 -13.55 -0.05 -4.58
C GLU A 4 -13.74 -0.87 -3.31
N ASP A 5 -14.71 -1.78 -3.33
CA ASP A 5 -14.90 -2.78 -2.28
C ASP A 5 -14.37 -4.13 -2.78
N LEU A 6 -13.27 -4.59 -2.17
CA LEU A 6 -12.62 -5.85 -2.51
C LEU A 6 -12.88 -6.94 -1.45
N THR A 7 -13.84 -6.74 -0.58
CA THR A 7 -14.10 -7.62 0.58
C THR A 7 -14.38 -9.04 0.15
N ASP A 8 -15.28 -9.27 -0.80
CA ASP A 8 -15.68 -10.61 -1.24
C ASP A 8 -14.50 -11.35 -1.90
N GLU A 9 -13.80 -10.71 -2.83
CA GLU A 9 -12.61 -11.28 -3.47
C GLU A 9 -11.50 -11.57 -2.45
N PHE A 10 -11.29 -10.67 -1.49
CA PHE A 10 -10.31 -10.86 -0.43
C PHE A 10 -10.63 -12.06 0.44
N VAL A 11 -11.88 -12.23 0.86
CA VAL A 11 -12.31 -13.35 1.68
C VAL A 11 -12.22 -14.67 0.92
N GLU A 12 -12.79 -14.74 -0.28
CA GLU A 12 -12.91 -15.98 -1.05
C GLU A 12 -11.58 -16.47 -1.62
N ASP A 13 -10.77 -15.55 -2.16
CA ASP A 13 -9.57 -15.92 -2.92
C ASP A 13 -8.28 -15.84 -2.10
N TYR A 14 -8.29 -15.16 -0.95
CA TYR A 14 -7.08 -14.94 -0.13
C TYR A 14 -7.26 -15.44 1.31
N VAL A 15 -8.29 -15.02 2.03
CA VAL A 15 -8.46 -15.37 3.45
C VAL A 15 -8.77 -16.85 3.62
N ILE A 16 -9.80 -17.34 2.95
CA ILE A 16 -10.23 -18.74 3.08
C ILE A 16 -9.11 -19.71 2.65
N PRO A 17 -8.46 -19.55 1.48
CA PRO A 17 -7.35 -20.43 1.11
C PRO A 17 -6.17 -20.37 2.08
N THR A 18 -5.86 -19.20 2.62
CA THR A 18 -4.78 -19.03 3.60
C THR A 18 -5.09 -19.75 4.91
N MET A 19 -6.33 -19.67 5.39
CA MET A 19 -6.79 -20.40 6.58
C MET A 19 -6.82 -21.90 6.34
N GLN A 20 -7.29 -22.36 5.18
CA GLN A 20 -7.29 -23.78 4.81
C GLN A 20 -5.88 -24.36 4.74
N ALA A 21 -4.91 -23.56 4.30
CA ALA A 21 -3.50 -23.93 4.28
C ALA A 21 -2.84 -23.92 5.66
N GLY A 22 -3.52 -23.39 6.70
CA GLY A 22 -2.95 -23.21 8.03
C GLY A 22 -1.74 -22.28 8.05
N ALA A 23 -1.69 -21.31 7.11
CA ALA A 23 -0.54 -20.44 6.95
C ALA A 23 -0.46 -19.42 8.07
N ASP A 24 0.59 -19.50 8.86
CA ASP A 24 0.96 -18.53 9.87
C ASP A 24 2.47 -18.35 9.93
N TYR A 25 2.92 -17.37 10.67
CA TYR A 25 4.33 -17.18 10.97
C TYR A 25 4.49 -16.94 12.48
N GLU A 26 4.98 -17.96 13.18
CA GLU A 26 5.18 -17.92 14.65
C GLU A 26 3.93 -17.46 15.43
N GLY A 27 2.74 -17.93 15.00
CA GLY A 27 1.45 -17.53 15.58
C GLY A 27 0.92 -16.17 15.12
N TYR A 28 1.65 -15.48 14.22
CA TYR A 28 1.18 -14.25 13.61
C TYR A 28 0.32 -14.54 12.38
N LEU A 29 -0.90 -14.02 12.39
CA LEU A 29 -1.78 -14.11 11.23
C LEU A 29 -1.28 -13.17 10.12
N LEU A 30 -1.00 -13.74 8.95
CA LEU A 30 -0.38 -13.07 7.82
C LEU A 30 -1.31 -12.11 7.06
N GLY A 31 -2.34 -11.54 7.71
CA GLY A 31 -3.37 -10.71 7.08
C GLY A 31 -2.83 -9.60 6.18
N THR A 32 -1.86 -8.83 6.66
CA THR A 32 -1.28 -7.75 5.86
C THR A 32 -0.44 -8.25 4.69
N SER A 33 0.17 -9.44 4.80
CA SER A 33 1.01 -9.97 3.72
C SER A 33 0.21 -10.43 2.50
N PHE A 34 -1.01 -10.91 2.67
CA PHE A 34 -1.87 -11.28 1.54
C PHE A 34 -2.92 -10.21 1.19
N ALA A 35 -3.15 -9.20 2.06
CA ALA A 35 -4.00 -8.06 1.74
C ALA A 35 -3.35 -7.11 0.73
N ARG A 36 -2.05 -6.86 0.82
CA ARG A 36 -1.36 -5.92 -0.07
C ARG A 36 -1.34 -6.36 -1.54
N PRO A 37 -1.14 -7.65 -1.88
CA PRO A 37 -1.22 -8.11 -3.26
C PRO A 37 -2.56 -7.87 -3.95
N ILE A 38 -3.70 -8.04 -3.29
CA ILE A 38 -5.01 -7.77 -3.90
C ILE A 38 -5.19 -6.27 -4.19
N LEU A 39 -4.73 -5.40 -3.27
CA LEU A 39 -4.76 -3.95 -3.51
C LEU A 39 -3.88 -3.57 -4.70
N ALA A 40 -2.66 -4.11 -4.77
CA ALA A 40 -1.75 -3.89 -5.89
C ALA A 40 -2.33 -4.37 -7.22
N LYS A 41 -2.96 -5.54 -7.24
CA LYS A 41 -3.65 -6.08 -8.42
C LYS A 41 -4.71 -5.09 -8.92
N ARG A 42 -5.55 -4.59 -8.02
CA ARG A 42 -6.62 -3.65 -8.39
C ARG A 42 -6.07 -2.31 -8.88
N VAL A 43 -5.02 -1.81 -8.26
CA VAL A 43 -4.34 -0.58 -8.71
C VAL A 43 -3.80 -0.76 -10.13
N VAL A 44 -3.20 -1.90 -10.46
CA VAL A 44 -2.72 -2.21 -11.81
C VAL A 44 -3.87 -2.28 -12.81
N GLU A 45 -4.98 -2.92 -12.46
CA GLU A 45 -6.17 -3.00 -13.33
C GLU A 45 -6.71 -1.61 -13.67
N ILE A 46 -6.81 -0.72 -12.67
CA ILE A 46 -7.24 0.67 -12.85
C ILE A 46 -6.22 1.45 -13.70
N ALA A 47 -4.92 1.30 -13.40
CA ALA A 47 -3.86 1.96 -14.16
C ALA A 47 -3.91 1.59 -15.65
N ARG A 48 -4.16 0.33 -15.96
CA ARG A 48 -4.32 -0.11 -17.36
C ARG A 48 -5.59 0.42 -18.00
N ALA A 49 -6.70 0.46 -17.28
CA ALA A 49 -7.97 1.00 -17.77
C ALA A 49 -7.85 2.50 -18.07
N GLU A 50 -7.07 3.24 -17.29
CA GLU A 50 -6.80 4.67 -17.46
C GLU A 50 -5.65 4.97 -18.44
N GLY A 51 -4.95 3.96 -18.95
CA GLY A 51 -3.80 4.15 -19.82
C GLY A 51 -2.60 4.80 -19.11
N ALA A 52 -2.44 4.54 -17.82
CA ALA A 52 -1.36 5.11 -17.04
C ALA A 52 -0.03 4.41 -17.32
N ASP A 53 1.07 5.17 -17.31
CA ASP A 53 2.43 4.67 -17.52
C ASP A 53 3.14 4.33 -16.20
N ALA A 54 2.58 4.76 -15.07
CA ALA A 54 3.17 4.59 -13.76
C ALA A 54 2.10 4.43 -12.69
N VAL A 55 2.50 3.84 -11.57
CA VAL A 55 1.74 3.78 -10.32
C VAL A 55 2.55 4.41 -9.19
N CYS A 56 1.86 5.09 -8.29
CA CYS A 56 2.46 5.72 -7.13
C CYS A 56 1.86 5.13 -5.85
N HIS A 57 2.68 4.93 -4.83
CA HIS A 57 2.21 4.51 -3.52
C HIS A 57 2.88 5.30 -2.40
N GLY A 58 2.16 5.46 -1.29
CA GLY A 58 2.62 6.19 -0.11
C GLY A 58 3.21 5.31 0.99
N SER A 59 3.65 4.10 0.68
CA SER A 59 4.30 3.23 1.67
C SER A 59 5.67 3.78 2.04
N THR A 60 6.00 3.71 3.34
CA THR A 60 7.28 4.19 3.85
C THR A 60 8.47 3.40 3.28
N GLY A 61 9.62 4.04 3.15
CA GLY A 61 10.81 3.43 2.54
C GLY A 61 11.50 2.33 3.36
N LYS A 62 11.02 2.03 4.58
CA LYS A 62 11.62 1.06 5.51
C LYS A 62 10.67 -0.06 5.93
N GLY A 63 9.43 -0.04 5.48
CA GLY A 63 8.41 -1.01 5.88
C GLY A 63 8.26 -2.19 4.93
N ASN A 64 7.66 -3.28 5.41
CA ASN A 64 7.34 -4.44 4.58
C ASN A 64 6.27 -4.15 3.52
N ASP A 65 5.44 -3.14 3.73
CA ASP A 65 4.34 -2.84 2.83
C ASP A 65 4.81 -2.39 1.45
N GLN A 66 5.88 -1.57 1.38
CA GLN A 66 6.46 -1.18 0.10
C GLN A 66 6.90 -2.40 -0.71
N VAL A 67 7.58 -3.35 -0.06
CA VAL A 67 8.07 -4.58 -0.72
C VAL A 67 6.89 -5.39 -1.27
N ARG A 68 5.84 -5.54 -0.47
CA ARG A 68 4.63 -6.27 -0.86
C ARG A 68 3.92 -5.62 -2.05
N PHE A 69 3.76 -4.29 -2.03
CA PHE A 69 3.17 -3.55 -3.14
C PHE A 69 4.03 -3.64 -4.40
N GLU A 70 5.31 -3.36 -4.28
CA GLU A 70 6.20 -3.31 -5.43
C GLU A 70 6.37 -4.68 -6.10
N LEU A 71 6.58 -5.73 -5.32
CA LEU A 71 6.67 -7.10 -5.87
C LEU A 71 5.38 -7.52 -6.56
N ALA A 72 4.22 -7.19 -5.99
CA ALA A 72 2.94 -7.49 -6.62
C ALA A 72 2.73 -6.68 -7.90
N ILE A 73 3.05 -5.39 -7.91
CA ILE A 73 2.97 -4.55 -9.11
C ILE A 73 3.92 -5.06 -10.20
N MET A 74 5.15 -5.40 -9.85
CA MET A 74 6.12 -5.98 -10.78
C MET A 74 5.65 -7.30 -11.38
N HIS A 75 4.95 -8.12 -10.58
CA HIS A 75 4.39 -9.38 -11.04
C HIS A 75 3.24 -9.16 -12.03
N PHE A 76 2.30 -8.28 -11.71
CA PHE A 76 1.11 -8.04 -12.54
C PHE A 76 1.37 -7.13 -13.74
N ALA A 77 2.29 -6.20 -13.61
CA ALA A 77 2.59 -5.19 -14.63
C ALA A 77 4.06 -4.76 -14.60
N PRO A 78 4.98 -5.61 -15.10
CA PRO A 78 6.42 -5.32 -15.10
C PRO A 78 6.79 -4.10 -15.96
N ASP A 79 5.91 -3.68 -16.85
CA ASP A 79 6.08 -2.51 -17.71
C ASP A 79 5.70 -1.17 -17.07
N LEU A 80 4.92 -1.19 -15.97
CA LEU A 80 4.55 0.02 -15.27
C LEU A 80 5.70 0.52 -14.37
N LYS A 81 5.96 1.82 -14.46
CA LYS A 81 6.91 2.48 -13.55
C LYS A 81 6.29 2.59 -12.15
N ILE A 82 7.09 2.29 -11.14
CA ILE A 82 6.71 2.48 -9.74
C ILE A 82 7.35 3.77 -9.23
N ILE A 83 6.52 4.64 -8.63
CA ILE A 83 6.97 5.91 -8.05
C ILE A 83 6.74 5.85 -6.55
N PRO A 84 7.78 5.60 -5.74
CA PRO A 84 7.72 5.60 -4.29
C PRO A 84 8.26 6.92 -3.72
N PRO A 85 7.44 7.97 -3.53
CA PRO A 85 7.93 9.30 -3.14
C PRO A 85 8.81 9.29 -1.87
N TRP A 86 8.50 8.45 -0.90
CA TRP A 86 9.28 8.30 0.33
C TRP A 86 10.77 7.96 0.13
N ARG A 87 11.14 7.36 -0.98
CA ARG A 87 12.54 7.06 -1.31
C ARG A 87 13.22 8.16 -2.12
N GLU A 88 12.41 9.04 -2.70
CA GLU A 88 12.88 10.11 -3.59
C GLU A 88 12.90 11.48 -2.89
N TRP A 89 12.11 11.64 -1.82
CA TRP A 89 12.02 12.87 -1.06
C TRP A 89 13.07 12.94 0.06
N ASP A 90 13.50 14.15 0.39
CA ASP A 90 14.35 14.41 1.55
C ASP A 90 13.61 14.34 2.90
N ILE A 91 12.31 14.10 2.88
CA ILE A 91 11.46 13.92 4.06
C ILE A 91 11.72 12.53 4.63
N GLN A 92 12.26 12.45 5.85
CA GLN A 92 12.66 11.19 6.48
C GLN A 92 11.89 10.85 7.75
N SER A 93 11.11 11.80 8.28
CA SER A 93 10.37 11.64 9.51
C SER A 93 8.92 12.10 9.36
N ARG A 94 8.08 11.61 10.27
CA ARG A 94 6.67 12.03 10.30
C ARG A 94 6.50 13.49 10.69
N ASP A 95 7.38 14.03 11.49
CA ASP A 95 7.35 15.45 11.84
C ASP A 95 7.60 16.32 10.61
N GLU A 96 8.56 15.93 9.77
CA GLU A 96 8.83 16.61 8.49
C GLU A 96 7.66 16.50 7.51
N GLU A 97 6.92 15.37 7.51
CA GLU A 97 5.68 15.23 6.73
C GLU A 97 4.60 16.22 7.19
N ILE A 98 4.43 16.36 8.50
CA ILE A 98 3.47 17.30 9.08
C ILE A 98 3.87 18.73 8.72
N ASP A 99 5.14 19.08 8.85
CA ASP A 99 5.66 20.40 8.46
C ASP A 99 5.43 20.69 6.97
N TYR A 100 5.68 19.70 6.12
CA TYR A 100 5.40 19.81 4.68
C TYR A 100 3.91 20.02 4.40
N ALA A 101 3.05 19.25 5.04
CA ALA A 101 1.60 19.37 4.89
C ALA A 101 1.07 20.72 5.36
N GLU A 102 1.58 21.23 6.49
CA GLU A 102 1.24 22.56 7.01
C GLU A 102 1.70 23.66 6.06
N ALA A 103 2.93 23.59 5.54
CA ALA A 103 3.48 24.54 4.60
C ALA A 103 2.69 24.61 3.29
N HIS A 104 2.07 23.50 2.87
CA HIS A 104 1.29 23.40 1.63
C HIS A 104 -0.22 23.47 1.87
N HIS A 105 -0.66 23.80 3.08
CA HIS A 105 -2.08 23.90 3.46
C HIS A 105 -2.88 22.61 3.20
N ILE A 106 -2.24 21.45 3.38
CA ILE A 106 -2.89 20.15 3.25
C ILE A 106 -3.64 19.85 4.55
N PRO A 107 -4.97 19.61 4.52
CA PRO A 107 -5.72 19.32 5.71
C PRO A 107 -5.32 17.97 6.30
N LEU A 108 -4.85 17.96 7.53
CA LEU A 108 -4.50 16.76 8.28
C LEU A 108 -5.52 16.48 9.38
N LYS A 109 -5.90 15.22 9.56
CA LYS A 109 -6.69 14.74 10.70
C LYS A 109 -5.81 14.22 11.84
N ILE A 110 -4.50 14.17 11.64
CA ILE A 110 -3.52 13.61 12.56
C ILE A 110 -2.67 14.76 13.10
N SER A 111 -2.51 14.83 14.40
CA SER A 111 -1.60 15.76 15.06
C SER A 111 -0.34 15.02 15.52
N ARG A 112 0.70 15.78 15.92
CA ARG A 112 1.94 15.25 16.51
C ARG A 112 1.68 14.39 17.76
N GLU A 113 0.58 14.67 18.48
CA GLU A 113 0.20 13.99 19.72
C GLU A 113 -0.66 12.73 19.49
N THR A 114 -1.37 12.66 18.36
CA THR A 114 -2.26 11.54 18.03
C THR A 114 -1.72 10.74 16.84
N ASN A 115 -0.82 9.84 17.13
CA ASN A 115 -0.23 8.99 16.12
C ASN A 115 -0.77 7.57 16.20
N TYR A 116 -1.58 7.14 15.20
CA TYR A 116 -2.11 5.79 15.06
C TYR A 116 -1.28 4.94 14.10
N SER A 117 -0.01 4.79 14.39
CA SER A 117 0.78 3.75 13.76
C SER A 117 1.19 2.75 14.83
N LYS A 118 0.55 1.59 14.87
CA LYS A 118 1.04 0.43 15.61
C LYS A 118 1.92 -0.41 14.71
#